data_726e5888ef451e6536b2279dcc1a274d
#
_entry.id   726e5888ef451e6536b2279dcc1a274d
#
_cell.length_a   1.000
_cell.length_b   1.000
_cell.length_c   1.000
_cell.angle_alpha   90.00
_cell.angle_beta   90.00
_cell.angle_gamma   90.00
#
_symmetry.space_group_name_H-M   'P 1'
#
loop_
_entity.id
_entity.type
_entity.pdbx_description
1 polymer ?
#
loop_
_entity_poly.entity_id
_entity_poly.type
_entity_poly.pdbx_seq_one_letter_code
_entity_poly.pdbx_strand_id
1 'polypeptide(L)'
;MIHQVLKIWEEVFHRVELGEMPPKKKKPLTAVDKAVVTDWFTGTFVLKAGREHIGATPLRRLTRYELINTLEDLLRVNLKPAYVFSPEVPALLPSTLETLLPADAPGESGFTNDAVQQAGTQPPILKLSAAFEYALKRFSQDQTAREKLFGTKRLPDELPDAEARKILEQFNARAWRGYRNADNAAVVWRAYQRQREAQARPEDALLQAMKIGLL
;
A
#
# COMPACT_ATOMS: atom_id res chain seq x y z
N MET A 1 -25.30 -4.88 0.64
CA MET A 1 -26.51 -5.44 -0.06
C MET A 1 -26.20 -5.89 -1.50
N ILE A 2 -25.62 -5.02 -2.36
CA ILE A 2 -25.31 -5.38 -3.77
C ILE A 2 -24.35 -6.57 -3.91
N HIS A 3 -23.34 -6.67 -3.05
CA HIS A 3 -22.32 -7.72 -3.09
C HIS A 3 -22.88 -9.14 -2.78
N GLN A 4 -23.84 -9.23 -1.86
CA GLN A 4 -24.52 -10.51 -1.57
C GLN A 4 -25.40 -10.97 -2.72
N VAL A 5 -26.06 -10.02 -3.39
CA VAL A 5 -26.91 -10.30 -4.56
C VAL A 5 -26.07 -10.83 -5.72
N LEU A 6 -24.90 -10.22 -5.98
CA LEU A 6 -23.98 -10.65 -7.03
C LEU A 6 -23.48 -12.09 -6.79
N LYS A 7 -23.01 -12.42 -5.58
CA LYS A 7 -22.55 -13.79 -5.24
C LYS A 7 -23.62 -14.85 -5.49
N ILE A 8 -24.88 -14.54 -5.16
CA ILE A 8 -26.00 -15.47 -5.40
C ILE A 8 -26.20 -15.69 -6.91
N TRP A 9 -26.15 -14.63 -7.71
CA TRP A 9 -26.34 -14.74 -9.15
C TRP A 9 -25.14 -15.38 -9.86
N GLU A 10 -23.90 -15.17 -9.38
CA GLU A 10 -22.71 -15.88 -9.86
C GLU A 10 -22.86 -17.39 -9.66
N GLU A 11 -23.32 -17.81 -8.49
CA GLU A 11 -23.54 -19.23 -8.18
C GLU A 11 -24.66 -19.83 -9.05
N VAL A 12 -25.77 -19.12 -9.20
CA VAL A 12 -26.88 -19.53 -10.08
C VAL A 12 -26.40 -19.68 -11.52
N PHE A 13 -25.67 -18.68 -12.02
CA PHE A 13 -25.12 -18.68 -13.37
C PHE A 13 -24.18 -19.87 -13.60
N HIS A 14 -23.25 -20.10 -12.69
CA HIS A 14 -22.31 -21.20 -12.75
C HIS A 14 -23.00 -22.57 -12.76
N ARG A 15 -24.05 -22.78 -11.96
CA ARG A 15 -24.83 -24.00 -11.93
C ARG A 15 -25.64 -24.19 -13.21
N VAL A 16 -26.11 -23.13 -13.84
CA VAL A 16 -26.79 -23.19 -15.15
C VAL A 16 -25.81 -23.60 -16.25
N GLU A 17 -24.59 -23.05 -16.25
CA GLU A 17 -23.53 -23.42 -17.20
C GLU A 17 -23.13 -24.88 -17.07
N LEU A 18 -22.94 -25.39 -15.86
CA LEU A 18 -22.61 -26.80 -15.57
C LEU A 18 -23.76 -27.73 -15.82
N GLY A 19 -24.98 -27.23 -16.08
CA GLY A 19 -26.18 -28.06 -16.29
C GLY A 19 -26.73 -28.67 -15.00
N GLU A 20 -26.35 -28.16 -13.84
CA GLU A 20 -26.85 -28.55 -12.51
C GLU A 20 -28.21 -27.93 -12.21
N MET A 21 -28.53 -26.83 -12.90
CA MET A 21 -29.85 -26.19 -12.84
C MET A 21 -30.53 -26.23 -14.21
N PRO A 22 -31.83 -26.52 -14.26
CA PRO A 22 -32.74 -26.91 -13.17
C PRO A 22 -32.45 -28.33 -12.64
N PRO A 23 -32.95 -28.67 -11.43
CA PRO A 23 -32.75 -30.00 -10.86
C PRO A 23 -33.22 -31.12 -11.80
N LYS A 24 -32.58 -32.31 -11.74
CA LYS A 24 -32.81 -33.46 -12.64
C LYS A 24 -34.29 -33.90 -12.82
N LYS A 25 -35.16 -33.54 -11.84
CA LYS A 25 -36.60 -33.81 -11.90
C LYS A 25 -37.40 -32.80 -12.72
N LYS A 26 -36.80 -31.75 -13.21
CA LYS A 26 -37.40 -30.68 -14.01
C LYS A 26 -36.91 -30.75 -15.45
N LYS A 27 -37.68 -30.18 -16.38
CA LYS A 27 -37.30 -30.10 -17.80
C LYS A 27 -35.97 -29.33 -17.91
N PRO A 28 -34.95 -29.85 -18.58
CA PRO A 28 -33.67 -29.16 -18.77
C PRO A 28 -33.85 -27.90 -19.60
N LEU A 29 -33.01 -26.90 -19.34
CA LEU A 29 -32.96 -25.68 -20.14
C LEU A 29 -32.50 -26.00 -21.57
N THR A 30 -33.16 -25.41 -22.54
CA THR A 30 -32.71 -25.47 -23.94
C THR A 30 -31.47 -24.59 -24.13
N ALA A 31 -30.78 -24.76 -25.26
CA ALA A 31 -29.65 -23.90 -25.60
C ALA A 31 -30.06 -22.40 -25.68
N VAL A 32 -31.28 -22.14 -26.13
CA VAL A 32 -31.83 -20.78 -26.21
C VAL A 32 -32.07 -20.21 -24.81
N ASP A 33 -32.64 -20.99 -23.89
CA ASP A 33 -32.86 -20.54 -22.51
C ASP A 33 -31.55 -20.25 -21.80
N LYS A 34 -30.49 -21.07 -22.02
CA LYS A 34 -29.15 -20.83 -21.48
C LYS A 34 -28.55 -19.54 -22.03
N ALA A 35 -28.66 -19.30 -23.34
CA ALA A 35 -28.17 -18.07 -23.96
C ALA A 35 -28.83 -16.82 -23.35
N VAL A 36 -30.15 -16.84 -23.12
CA VAL A 36 -30.88 -15.73 -22.48
C VAL A 36 -30.36 -15.47 -21.09
N VAL A 37 -30.10 -16.49 -20.27
CA VAL A 37 -29.53 -16.33 -18.92
C VAL A 37 -28.11 -15.75 -19.00
N THR A 38 -27.28 -16.27 -19.91
CA THR A 38 -25.90 -15.79 -20.11
C THR A 38 -25.87 -14.33 -20.55
N ASP A 39 -26.68 -13.96 -21.52
CA ASP A 39 -26.73 -12.56 -22.02
C ASP A 39 -27.25 -11.60 -20.95
N TRP A 40 -28.26 -12.00 -20.20
CA TRP A 40 -28.76 -11.21 -19.09
C TRP A 40 -27.72 -11.03 -17.99
N PHE A 41 -27.07 -12.12 -17.56
CA PHE A 41 -26.03 -12.06 -16.51
C PHE A 41 -24.86 -11.18 -16.96
N THR A 42 -24.37 -11.43 -18.18
CA THR A 42 -23.27 -10.66 -18.78
C THR A 42 -23.62 -9.19 -18.89
N GLY A 43 -24.80 -8.86 -19.42
CA GLY A 43 -25.26 -7.48 -19.60
C GLY A 43 -25.49 -6.75 -18.28
N THR A 44 -25.88 -7.49 -17.22
CA THR A 44 -26.23 -6.89 -15.93
C THR A 44 -25.01 -6.72 -15.01
N PHE A 45 -24.13 -7.74 -14.98
CA PHE A 45 -23.07 -7.81 -13.97
C PHE A 45 -21.65 -7.71 -14.54
N VAL A 46 -21.43 -8.15 -15.79
CA VAL A 46 -20.11 -8.17 -16.41
C VAL A 46 -19.88 -6.96 -17.31
N LEU A 47 -20.91 -6.53 -18.05
CA LEU A 47 -20.82 -5.39 -18.95
C LEU A 47 -21.52 -4.17 -18.34
N LYS A 48 -20.83 -3.04 -18.35
CA LYS A 48 -21.40 -1.73 -18.04
C LYS A 48 -21.38 -0.89 -19.31
N ALA A 49 -22.57 -0.50 -19.78
CA ALA A 49 -22.74 0.25 -21.04
C ALA A 49 -22.07 -0.45 -22.24
N GLY A 50 -22.18 -1.78 -22.35
CA GLY A 50 -21.60 -2.59 -23.44
C GLY A 50 -20.09 -2.76 -23.41
N ARG A 51 -19.43 -2.44 -22.29
CA ARG A 51 -17.99 -2.62 -22.09
C ARG A 51 -17.74 -3.55 -20.91
N GLU A 52 -16.66 -4.33 -20.98
CA GLU A 52 -16.21 -5.13 -19.85
C GLU A 52 -16.05 -4.27 -18.60
N HIS A 53 -16.64 -4.72 -17.51
CA HIS A 53 -16.59 -4.05 -16.22
C HIS A 53 -15.85 -4.94 -15.23
N ILE A 54 -14.64 -4.53 -14.90
CA ILE A 54 -13.76 -5.26 -13.96
C ILE A 54 -14.33 -5.24 -12.51
N GLY A 55 -15.52 -4.67 -12.29
CA GLY A 55 -16.07 -4.50 -10.96
C GLY A 55 -15.42 -3.36 -10.16
N ALA A 56 -16.00 -3.06 -9.01
CA ALA A 56 -15.42 -2.09 -8.08
C ALA A 56 -14.32 -2.78 -7.27
N THR A 57 -13.08 -2.40 -7.51
CA THR A 57 -11.97 -2.82 -6.64
C THR A 57 -12.04 -2.01 -5.35
N PRO A 58 -12.28 -2.64 -4.18
CA PRO A 58 -12.28 -1.91 -2.92
C PRO A 58 -10.90 -1.32 -2.64
N LEU A 59 -10.89 -0.12 -2.04
CA LEU A 59 -9.67 0.46 -1.52
C LEU A 59 -9.14 -0.43 -0.40
N ARG A 60 -7.90 -0.86 -0.51
CA ARG A 60 -7.21 -1.62 0.51
C ARG A 60 -5.95 -0.89 0.98
N ARG A 61 -5.54 -1.14 2.21
CA ARG A 61 -4.23 -0.72 2.66
C ARG A 61 -3.11 -1.55 2.01
N LEU A 62 -1.90 -1.06 2.08
CA LEU A 62 -0.74 -1.87 1.75
C LEU A 62 -0.58 -2.98 2.80
N THR A 63 -0.21 -4.17 2.36
CA THR A 63 0.26 -5.21 3.25
C THR A 63 1.58 -4.81 3.89
N ARG A 64 1.98 -5.48 4.96
CA ARG A 64 3.28 -5.25 5.61
C ARG A 64 4.44 -5.32 4.62
N TYR A 65 4.47 -6.32 3.77
CA TYR A 65 5.53 -6.48 2.76
C TYR A 65 5.48 -5.40 1.68
N GLU A 66 4.30 -5.05 1.21
CA GLU A 66 4.14 -3.96 0.23
C GLU A 66 4.58 -2.62 0.82
N LEU A 67 4.28 -2.37 2.11
CA LEU A 67 4.73 -1.15 2.79
C LEU A 67 6.25 -1.13 2.95
N ILE A 68 6.87 -2.24 3.36
CA ILE A 68 8.34 -2.35 3.49
C ILE A 68 9.00 -2.10 2.13
N ASN A 69 8.55 -2.79 1.07
CA ASN A 69 9.09 -2.60 -0.27
C ASN A 69 8.89 -1.16 -0.78
N THR A 70 7.75 -0.54 -0.47
CA THR A 70 7.49 0.86 -0.82
C THR A 70 8.45 1.81 -0.12
N LEU A 71 8.75 1.58 1.17
CA LEU A 71 9.72 2.38 1.92
C LEU A 71 11.16 2.17 1.42
N GLU A 72 11.54 0.93 1.06
CA GLU A 72 12.84 0.65 0.43
C GLU A 72 13.02 1.42 -0.88
N ASP A 73 11.99 1.38 -1.74
CA ASP A 73 12.02 2.09 -3.01
C ASP A 73 12.03 3.61 -2.84
N LEU A 74 11.24 4.13 -1.91
CA LEU A 74 11.13 5.56 -1.64
C LEU A 74 12.43 6.13 -1.08
N LEU A 75 12.99 5.45 -0.06
CA LEU A 75 14.17 5.89 0.68
C LEU A 75 15.50 5.37 0.11
N ARG A 76 15.46 4.43 -0.85
CA ARG A 76 16.64 3.81 -1.47
C ARG A 76 17.54 3.06 -0.47
N VAL A 77 16.95 2.50 0.58
CA VAL A 77 17.63 1.75 1.63
C VAL A 77 17.18 0.29 1.63
N ASN A 78 18.01 -0.60 2.15
CA ASN A 78 17.63 -1.99 2.40
C ASN A 78 17.05 -2.09 3.82
N LEU A 79 15.77 -2.43 3.91
CA LEU A 79 15.04 -2.63 5.17
C LEU A 79 14.72 -4.11 5.43
N LYS A 80 15.16 -5.01 4.53
CA LYS A 80 14.96 -6.46 4.67
C LYS A 80 15.78 -7.04 5.81
N PRO A 81 15.34 -8.16 6.39
CA PRO A 81 16.10 -8.82 7.44
C PRO A 81 17.48 -9.23 6.96
N ALA A 82 18.48 -8.97 7.79
CA ALA A 82 19.82 -9.47 7.51
C ALA A 82 19.88 -10.97 7.83
N TYR A 83 20.50 -11.73 6.93
CA TYR A 83 20.93 -13.10 7.25
C TYR A 83 22.13 -13.01 8.18
N VAL A 84 21.97 -13.47 9.42
CA VAL A 84 23.11 -13.75 10.28
C VAL A 84 23.44 -15.23 10.11
N PHE A 85 24.49 -15.51 9.35
CA PHE A 85 25.01 -16.85 9.27
C PHE A 85 25.83 -17.14 10.52
N SER A 86 25.24 -17.88 11.44
CA SER A 86 26.01 -18.57 12.50
C SER A 86 26.05 -20.05 12.17
N PRO A 87 27.20 -20.72 12.20
CA PRO A 87 27.27 -22.15 12.02
C PRO A 87 26.42 -22.94 13.03
N GLU A 88 26.13 -22.32 14.19
CA GLU A 88 25.40 -22.95 15.29
C GLU A 88 23.87 -22.70 15.20
N VAL A 89 23.45 -21.56 14.66
CA VAL A 89 22.04 -21.23 14.47
C VAL A 89 21.85 -20.41 13.19
N PRO A 90 21.62 -21.06 12.05
CA PRO A 90 21.24 -20.36 10.84
C PRO A 90 19.83 -19.80 11.02
N ALA A 91 19.73 -18.57 11.53
CA ALA A 91 18.45 -17.91 11.72
C ALA A 91 18.34 -16.68 10.84
N LEU A 92 17.24 -16.62 10.11
CA LEU A 92 16.79 -15.38 9.50
C LEU A 92 16.26 -14.49 10.64
N LEU A 93 16.99 -13.43 10.98
CA LEU A 93 16.48 -12.45 11.94
C LEU A 93 15.40 -11.61 11.27
N PRO A 94 14.17 -11.54 11.82
CA PRO A 94 13.14 -10.66 11.29
C PRO A 94 13.63 -9.23 11.35
N SER A 95 13.33 -8.43 10.32
CA SER A 95 13.62 -7.02 10.36
C SER A 95 12.79 -6.35 11.47
N THR A 96 13.31 -5.26 12.03
CA THR A 96 12.56 -4.49 13.02
C THR A 96 11.21 -4.01 12.47
N LEU A 97 11.10 -3.77 11.16
CA LEU A 97 9.81 -3.41 10.54
C LEU A 97 8.81 -4.56 10.58
N GLU A 98 9.26 -5.80 10.39
CA GLU A 98 8.38 -6.97 10.52
C GLU A 98 7.87 -7.18 11.94
N THR A 99 8.61 -6.76 12.95
CA THR A 99 8.18 -6.81 14.35
C THR A 99 7.30 -5.62 14.74
N LEU A 100 7.53 -4.44 14.17
CA LEU A 100 6.74 -3.23 14.43
C LEU A 100 5.37 -3.26 13.76
N LEU A 101 5.31 -3.79 12.53
CA LEU A 101 4.08 -3.83 11.76
C LEU A 101 3.31 -5.13 12.04
N PRO A 102 1.98 -5.07 12.16
CA PRO A 102 1.16 -6.27 12.34
C PRO A 102 1.28 -7.19 11.13
N ALA A 103 1.23 -8.49 11.36
CA ALA A 103 1.12 -9.46 10.29
C ALA A 103 -0.23 -9.30 9.56
N ASP A 104 -0.22 -9.56 8.25
CA ASP A 104 -1.42 -9.55 7.46
C ASP A 104 -2.09 -10.92 7.54
N ALA A 105 -3.36 -10.95 7.94
CA ALA A 105 -4.15 -12.16 7.90
C ALA A 105 -4.51 -12.49 6.42
N PRO A 106 -4.46 -13.77 6.02
CA PRO A 106 -4.97 -14.17 4.72
C PRO A 106 -6.48 -13.98 4.65
N GLY A 107 -6.98 -13.56 3.49
CA GLY A 107 -8.40 -13.49 3.19
C GLY A 107 -8.98 -14.86 2.78
N GLU A 108 -10.24 -14.86 2.35
CA GLU A 108 -10.91 -16.07 1.84
C GLU A 108 -10.19 -16.67 0.62
N SER A 109 -9.50 -15.84 -0.16
CA SER A 109 -8.65 -16.26 -1.27
C SER A 109 -7.36 -17.00 -0.86
N GLY A 110 -7.02 -17.02 0.42
CA GLY A 110 -5.75 -17.52 0.96
C GLY A 110 -4.57 -16.56 0.81
N PHE A 111 -4.75 -15.41 0.16
CA PHE A 111 -3.71 -14.40 -0.03
C PHE A 111 -3.80 -13.30 1.01
N THR A 112 -2.64 -12.80 1.44
CA THR A 112 -2.55 -11.71 2.43
C THR A 112 -2.87 -10.33 1.85
N ASN A 113 -2.91 -10.20 0.53
CA ASN A 113 -3.29 -8.97 -0.18
C ASN A 113 -4.75 -8.94 -0.63
N ASP A 114 -5.59 -9.80 -0.07
CA ASP A 114 -7.02 -9.81 -0.34
C ASP A 114 -7.65 -8.45 0.01
N ALA A 115 -8.27 -7.82 -0.98
CA ALA A 115 -8.78 -6.46 -0.85
C ALA A 115 -9.94 -6.36 0.15
N VAL A 116 -10.78 -7.39 0.26
CA VAL A 116 -11.91 -7.43 1.19
C VAL A 116 -11.39 -7.52 2.63
N GLN A 117 -10.40 -8.39 2.87
CA GLN A 117 -9.79 -8.56 4.18
C GLN A 117 -9.02 -7.31 4.62
N GLN A 118 -8.37 -6.62 3.69
CA GLN A 118 -7.54 -5.44 4.00
C GLN A 118 -8.32 -4.12 4.06
N ALA A 119 -9.54 -4.06 3.51
CA ALA A 119 -10.32 -2.82 3.42
C ALA A 119 -10.76 -2.24 4.80
N GLY A 120 -10.90 -3.07 5.82
CA GLY A 120 -11.36 -2.66 7.16
C GLY A 120 -10.27 -2.53 8.22
N THR A 121 -9.01 -2.86 7.91
CA THR A 121 -7.95 -2.95 8.90
C THR A 121 -6.86 -1.92 8.66
N GLN A 122 -6.78 -0.91 9.54
CA GLN A 122 -5.69 0.07 9.54
C GLN A 122 -4.67 -0.29 10.64
N PRO A 123 -3.37 -0.31 10.37
CA PRO A 123 -2.37 -0.40 11.41
C PRO A 123 -2.53 0.79 12.36
N PRO A 124 -2.35 0.62 13.67
CA PRO A 124 -2.36 1.73 14.60
C PRO A 124 -1.35 2.79 14.19
N ILE A 125 -1.75 4.07 14.18
CA ILE A 125 -0.92 5.20 13.76
C ILE A 125 0.43 5.24 14.48
N LEU A 126 0.47 4.83 15.74
CA LEU A 126 1.71 4.76 16.52
C LEU A 126 2.69 3.71 15.96
N LYS A 127 2.18 2.57 15.47
CA LYS A 127 3.02 1.54 14.84
C LYS A 127 3.55 2.00 13.48
N LEU A 128 2.73 2.69 12.68
CA LEU A 128 3.17 3.31 11.44
C LEU A 128 4.24 4.38 11.70
N SER A 129 3.99 5.27 12.69
CA SER A 129 4.95 6.29 13.08
C SER A 129 6.30 5.69 13.49
N ALA A 130 6.30 4.62 14.30
CA ALA A 130 7.52 3.92 14.70
C ALA A 130 8.22 3.25 13.51
N ALA A 131 7.46 2.65 12.60
CA ALA A 131 8.02 2.03 11.38
C ALA A 131 8.67 3.07 10.47
N PHE A 132 8.02 4.21 10.25
CA PHE A 132 8.58 5.30 9.44
C PHE A 132 9.83 5.92 10.09
N GLU A 133 9.82 6.09 11.41
CA GLU A 133 11.00 6.55 12.16
C GLU A 133 12.17 5.59 12.02
N TYR A 134 11.93 4.29 12.15
CA TYR A 134 12.95 3.29 11.93
C TYR A 134 13.53 3.35 10.52
N ALA A 135 12.67 3.41 9.49
CA ALA A 135 13.09 3.48 8.09
C ALA A 135 13.90 4.74 7.80
N LEU A 136 13.47 5.90 8.31
CA LEU A 136 14.18 7.16 8.15
C LEU A 136 15.52 7.18 8.92
N LYS A 137 15.58 6.53 10.09
CA LYS A 137 16.85 6.34 10.81
C LYS A 137 17.82 5.48 10.01
N ARG A 138 17.36 4.39 9.39
CA ARG A 138 18.19 3.58 8.49
C ARG A 138 18.69 4.40 7.30
N PHE A 139 17.80 5.19 6.70
CA PHE A 139 18.14 6.13 5.62
C PHE A 139 19.22 7.13 6.04
N SER A 140 19.11 7.74 7.22
CA SER A 140 20.11 8.73 7.69
C SER A 140 21.51 8.14 7.90
N GLN A 141 21.60 6.82 8.09
CA GLN A 141 22.86 6.10 8.26
C GLN A 141 23.46 5.61 6.93
N ASP A 142 22.68 5.60 5.85
CA ASP A 142 23.11 5.12 4.53
C ASP A 142 23.56 6.29 3.64
N GLN A 143 24.86 6.44 3.47
CA GLN A 143 25.44 7.51 2.63
C GLN A 143 25.01 7.43 1.18
N THR A 144 24.86 6.22 0.62
CA THR A 144 24.45 6.02 -0.77
C THR A 144 23.00 6.41 -0.99
N ALA A 145 22.13 6.04 -0.05
CA ALA A 145 20.72 6.43 -0.07
C ALA A 145 20.56 7.95 0.02
N ARG A 146 21.32 8.58 0.91
CA ARG A 146 21.32 10.06 1.09
C ARG A 146 21.79 10.78 -0.18
N GLU A 147 22.87 10.31 -0.80
CA GLU A 147 23.36 10.88 -2.06
C GLU A 147 22.29 10.78 -3.17
N LYS A 148 21.58 9.67 -3.26
CA LYS A 148 20.51 9.47 -4.24
C LYS A 148 19.27 10.34 -3.99
N LEU A 149 18.96 10.63 -2.71
CA LEU A 149 17.75 11.37 -2.37
C LEU A 149 18.01 12.87 -2.21
N PHE A 150 19.11 13.25 -1.58
CA PHE A 150 19.47 14.63 -1.29
C PHE A 150 20.44 15.23 -2.31
N GLY A 151 20.99 14.41 -3.22
CA GLY A 151 22.06 14.83 -4.13
C GLY A 151 23.44 14.98 -3.47
N THR A 152 23.55 14.69 -2.17
CA THR A 152 24.79 14.80 -1.39
C THR A 152 24.84 13.76 -0.28
N LYS A 153 26.04 13.31 0.08
CA LYS A 153 26.27 12.39 1.20
C LYS A 153 26.04 13.03 2.56
N ARG A 154 26.24 14.35 2.63
CA ARG A 154 26.06 15.14 3.84
C ARG A 154 25.46 16.50 3.47
N LEU A 155 24.38 16.85 4.12
CA LEU A 155 23.79 18.17 4.01
C LEU A 155 24.67 19.21 4.74
N PRO A 156 24.71 20.45 4.25
CA PRO A 156 25.41 21.52 4.95
C PRO A 156 24.73 21.83 6.29
N ASP A 157 25.51 22.35 7.23
CA ASP A 157 24.99 22.77 8.54
C ASP A 157 24.01 23.96 8.42
N GLU A 158 24.18 24.77 7.37
CA GLU A 158 23.22 25.79 6.94
C GLU A 158 22.62 25.37 5.59
N LEU A 159 21.36 25.01 5.60
CA LEU A 159 20.60 24.65 4.41
C LEU A 159 19.59 25.76 4.10
N PRO A 160 19.65 26.41 2.91
CA PRO A 160 18.67 27.40 2.52
C PRO A 160 17.26 26.83 2.48
N ASP A 161 16.28 27.60 2.94
CA ASP A 161 14.85 27.19 2.95
C ASP A 161 14.34 26.77 1.57
N ALA A 162 14.79 27.44 0.52
CA ALA A 162 14.42 27.09 -0.86
C ALA A 162 14.89 25.68 -1.25
N GLU A 163 16.10 25.29 -0.82
CA GLU A 163 16.65 23.96 -1.08
C GLU A 163 15.97 22.89 -0.23
N ALA A 164 15.74 23.17 1.06
CA ALA A 164 14.99 22.29 1.94
C ALA A 164 13.57 22.03 1.40
N ARG A 165 12.89 23.08 0.93
CA ARG A 165 11.57 23.00 0.32
C ARG A 165 11.59 22.13 -0.94
N LYS A 166 12.57 22.31 -1.82
CA LYS A 166 12.73 21.50 -3.03
C LYS A 166 12.92 20.01 -2.70
N ILE A 167 13.73 19.69 -1.70
CA ILE A 167 13.94 18.32 -1.24
C ILE A 167 12.61 17.71 -0.76
N LEU A 168 11.86 18.42 0.09
CA LEU A 168 10.57 17.96 0.60
C LEU A 168 9.53 17.80 -0.51
N GLU A 169 9.46 18.72 -1.47
CA GLU A 169 8.54 18.63 -2.61
C GLU A 169 8.85 17.42 -3.48
N GLN A 170 10.12 17.15 -3.77
CA GLN A 170 10.54 15.98 -4.53
C GLN A 170 10.22 14.68 -3.79
N PHE A 171 10.47 14.64 -2.49
CA PHE A 171 10.13 13.49 -1.65
C PHE A 171 8.62 13.26 -1.62
N ASN A 172 7.83 14.28 -1.33
CA ASN A 172 6.38 14.20 -1.25
C ASN A 172 5.76 13.79 -2.60
N ALA A 173 6.26 14.30 -3.72
CA ALA A 173 5.79 13.93 -5.05
C ALA A 173 5.93 12.42 -5.31
N ARG A 174 7.00 11.81 -4.79
CA ARG A 174 7.21 10.35 -4.88
C ARG A 174 6.37 9.60 -3.83
N ALA A 175 6.38 10.03 -2.58
CA ALA A 175 5.63 9.41 -1.49
C ALA A 175 4.12 9.39 -1.77
N TRP A 176 3.59 10.47 -2.31
CA TRP A 176 2.17 10.62 -2.65
C TRP A 176 1.84 10.21 -4.10
N ARG A 177 2.76 9.55 -4.80
CA ARG A 177 2.55 9.04 -6.17
C ARG A 177 2.05 10.10 -7.15
N GLY A 178 2.58 11.32 -7.04
CA GLY A 178 2.18 12.48 -7.84
C GLY A 178 0.89 13.16 -7.40
N TYR A 179 0.19 12.67 -6.39
CA TYR A 179 -0.95 13.38 -5.80
C TYR A 179 -0.46 14.68 -5.16
N ARG A 180 -1.03 15.80 -5.59
CA ARG A 180 -0.66 17.12 -5.08
C ARG A 180 -1.76 17.63 -4.15
N ASN A 181 -1.41 17.89 -2.89
CA ASN A 181 -2.29 18.51 -1.91
C ASN A 181 -1.52 19.64 -1.22
N ALA A 182 -1.95 20.87 -1.46
CA ALA A 182 -1.29 22.07 -0.93
C ALA A 182 -1.34 22.13 0.61
N ASP A 183 -2.45 21.68 1.21
CA ASP A 183 -2.62 21.68 2.66
C ASP A 183 -1.67 20.69 3.33
N ASN A 184 -1.55 19.48 2.77
CA ASN A 184 -0.61 18.48 3.26
C ASN A 184 0.84 18.97 3.09
N ALA A 185 1.19 19.56 1.95
CA ALA A 185 2.51 20.14 1.73
C ALA A 185 2.83 21.27 2.73
N ALA A 186 1.85 22.10 3.06
CA ALA A 186 1.98 23.13 4.07
C ALA A 186 2.19 22.55 5.49
N VAL A 187 1.55 21.42 5.82
CA VAL A 187 1.77 20.73 7.10
C VAL A 187 3.20 20.19 7.20
N VAL A 188 3.69 19.53 6.13
CA VAL A 188 5.07 19.02 6.07
C VAL A 188 6.07 20.16 6.19
N TRP A 189 5.86 21.27 5.48
CA TRP A 189 6.74 22.44 5.57
C TRP A 189 6.76 23.05 6.97
N ARG A 190 5.60 23.24 7.61
CA ARG A 190 5.52 23.73 9.00
C ARG A 190 6.23 22.80 9.99
N ALA A 191 6.20 21.48 9.75
CA ALA A 191 6.95 20.54 10.59
C ALA A 191 8.46 20.78 10.48
N TYR A 192 8.99 21.02 9.28
CA TYR A 192 10.38 21.39 9.06
C TYR A 192 10.72 22.69 9.79
N GLN A 193 9.94 23.76 9.60
CA GLN A 193 10.18 25.05 10.23
C GLN A 193 10.24 24.97 11.76
N ARG A 194 9.28 24.26 12.38
CA ARG A 194 9.27 24.06 13.84
C ARG A 194 10.54 23.40 14.36
N GLN A 195 11.08 22.43 13.63
CA GLN A 195 12.34 21.79 14.02
C GLN A 195 13.53 22.76 13.88
N ARG A 196 13.54 23.57 12.84
CA ARG A 196 14.58 24.60 12.65
C ARG A 196 14.51 25.70 13.71
N GLU A 197 13.31 26.15 14.09
CA GLU A 197 13.08 27.08 15.21
C GLU A 197 13.58 26.49 16.55
N ALA A 198 13.43 25.17 16.72
CA ALA A 198 13.98 24.44 17.86
C ALA A 198 15.49 24.14 17.76
N GLN A 199 16.20 24.77 16.84
CA GLN A 199 17.65 24.64 16.62
C GLN A 199 18.11 23.22 16.21
N ALA A 200 17.19 22.37 15.70
CA ALA A 200 17.57 21.09 15.13
C ALA A 200 18.42 21.27 13.87
N ARG A 201 19.33 20.33 13.61
CA ARG A 201 20.11 20.35 12.37
C ARG A 201 19.19 20.23 11.15
N PRO A 202 19.55 20.79 9.98
CA PRO A 202 18.72 20.72 8.77
C PRO A 202 18.30 19.29 8.41
N GLU A 203 19.22 18.34 8.54
CA GLU A 203 18.94 16.94 8.25
C GLU A 203 17.87 16.36 9.18
N ASP A 204 18.00 16.58 10.49
CA ASP A 204 17.05 16.09 11.48
C ASP A 204 15.65 16.71 11.26
N ALA A 205 15.63 18.01 10.90
CA ALA A 205 14.41 18.72 10.56
C ALA A 205 13.74 18.16 9.29
N LEU A 206 14.53 17.84 8.25
CA LEU A 206 14.02 17.20 7.04
C LEU A 206 13.46 15.82 7.34
N LEU A 207 14.15 14.99 8.12
CA LEU A 207 13.69 13.64 8.47
C LEU A 207 12.35 13.67 9.23
N GLN A 208 12.18 14.63 10.16
CA GLN A 208 10.90 14.81 10.85
C GLN A 208 9.79 15.28 9.90
N ALA A 209 10.09 16.20 9.00
CA ALA A 209 9.13 16.64 7.98
C ALA A 209 8.75 15.50 7.02
N MET A 210 9.71 14.70 6.58
CA MET A 210 9.48 13.51 5.75
C MET A 210 8.59 12.48 6.48
N LYS A 211 8.83 12.27 7.79
CA LYS A 211 7.97 11.41 8.63
C LYS A 211 6.51 11.87 8.62
N ILE A 212 6.28 13.17 8.75
CA ILE A 212 4.92 13.75 8.68
C ILE A 212 4.32 13.55 7.29
N GLY A 213 5.12 13.66 6.23
CA GLY A 213 4.66 13.39 4.86
C GLY A 213 4.29 11.93 4.58
N LEU A 214 4.77 10.98 5.40
CA LEU A 214 4.43 9.57 5.32
C LEU A 214 3.20 9.17 6.15
N LEU A 215 2.82 9.97 7.15
CA LEU A 215 1.67 9.77 8.03
C LEU A 215 0.38 10.35 7.43
#